data_4e05ed27070694c211f39a16d5306f11
#
_entry.id   4e05ed27070694c211f39a16d5306f11
#
_cell.length_a   1.000
_cell.length_b   1.000
_cell.length_c   1.000
_cell.angle_alpha   90.00
_cell.angle_beta   90.00
_cell.angle_gamma   90.00
#
_symmetry.space_group_name_H-M   'P 1'
#
loop_
_entity.id
_entity.type
_entity.pdbx_description
1 polymer ?
#
loop_
_entity_poly.entity_id
_entity_poly.type
_entity_poly.pdbx_seq_one_letter_code
_entity_poly.pdbx_strand_id
1 'polypeptide(L)'
;AGMDSIEEADAVCQQLNDALEAAGSGIPLDPNSLYIRTNLATLTGDSYDTAVLSDYSAGELPTDKAAPIVELLREKVFNSSEYVLHHPESFRCILEVKGGAKLYPMQLAPAHDIIGRRAADFSGGEKERPFMELQRRAFEVLKNTGTKCNAIWFWGDSLAPEFPKAEAGRCALGETILMRGITAAASIPIFPTEEAGRSFGAFLTEKADKAIAALNGGYERAYVHIQATDDLSHDRNPLGKRAAIEAADALVVRRLMNEVEGDFRLLVLSDHFTYSDTGSHGGDPVPCLYFDSTCPGNNPSARFTEALCNERYELTTAKGTVEMMEKK
;
A
#
# COMPACT_ATOMS: atom_id res chain seq x y z
N ALA A 1 -16.74 -5.10 -14.96
CA ALA A 1 -17.53 -5.96 -14.10
C ALA A 1 -17.86 -5.15 -12.84
N GLY A 2 -19.15 -4.99 -12.50
CA GLY A 2 -19.54 -4.35 -11.26
C GLY A 2 -19.28 -5.34 -10.12
N MET A 3 -18.67 -4.89 -9.04
CA MET A 3 -18.61 -5.64 -7.79
C MET A 3 -19.95 -5.47 -7.10
N ASP A 4 -20.59 -6.57 -6.76
CA ASP A 4 -21.98 -6.56 -6.24
C ASP A 4 -22.04 -6.51 -4.71
N SER A 5 -20.88 -6.58 -4.00
CA SER A 5 -20.80 -6.44 -2.54
C SER A 5 -19.47 -5.80 -2.08
N ILE A 6 -19.49 -5.22 -0.87
CA ILE A 6 -18.30 -4.69 -0.19
C ILE A 6 -17.29 -5.83 0.08
N GLU A 7 -17.79 -7.02 0.43
CA GLU A 7 -16.97 -8.20 0.70
C GLU A 7 -16.19 -8.68 -0.53
N GLU A 8 -16.79 -8.61 -1.73
CA GLU A 8 -16.10 -8.90 -2.99
C GLU A 8 -15.03 -7.83 -3.29
N ALA A 9 -15.33 -6.57 -3.02
CA ALA A 9 -14.38 -5.47 -3.19
C ALA A 9 -13.17 -5.64 -2.27
N ASP A 10 -13.39 -5.94 -1.00
CA ASP A 10 -12.33 -6.17 -0.02
C ASP A 10 -11.46 -7.38 -0.39
N ALA A 11 -12.07 -8.48 -0.82
CA ALA A 11 -11.35 -9.66 -1.27
C ALA A 11 -10.46 -9.36 -2.50
N VAL A 12 -10.98 -8.62 -3.48
CA VAL A 12 -10.22 -8.19 -4.66
C VAL A 12 -9.10 -7.22 -4.28
N CYS A 13 -9.34 -6.26 -3.38
CA CYS A 13 -8.32 -5.34 -2.91
C CYS A 13 -7.19 -6.08 -2.18
N GLN A 14 -7.50 -7.03 -1.31
CA GLN A 14 -6.49 -7.85 -0.64
C GLN A 14 -5.68 -8.68 -1.63
N GLN A 15 -6.33 -9.28 -2.62
CA GLN A 15 -5.67 -10.06 -3.66
C GLN A 15 -4.73 -9.23 -4.55
N LEU A 16 -5.06 -7.96 -4.77
CA LEU A 16 -4.24 -7.05 -5.59
C LEU A 16 -3.05 -6.49 -4.80
N ASN A 17 -3.20 -6.28 -3.50
CA ASN A 17 -2.20 -5.59 -2.68
C ASN A 17 -0.83 -6.26 -2.71
N ASP A 18 -0.76 -7.58 -2.68
CA ASP A 18 0.51 -8.30 -2.60
C ASP A 18 1.35 -8.12 -3.87
N ALA A 19 0.71 -8.21 -5.05
CA ALA A 19 1.40 -7.95 -6.31
C ALA A 19 1.70 -6.46 -6.52
N LEU A 20 0.83 -5.57 -6.05
CA LEU A 20 1.09 -4.12 -6.09
C LEU A 20 2.25 -3.72 -5.18
N GLU A 21 2.36 -4.31 -3.98
CA GLU A 21 3.52 -4.10 -3.11
C GLU A 21 4.80 -4.62 -3.76
N ALA A 22 4.75 -5.76 -4.45
CA ALA A 22 5.87 -6.26 -5.24
C ALA A 22 6.29 -5.25 -6.32
N ALA A 23 5.34 -4.78 -7.13
CA ALA A 23 5.60 -3.78 -8.16
C ALA A 23 6.13 -2.46 -7.58
N GLY A 24 5.56 -1.99 -6.47
CA GLY A 24 5.98 -0.77 -5.76
C GLY A 24 7.39 -0.87 -5.18
N SER A 25 7.83 -2.09 -4.89
CA SER A 25 9.20 -2.40 -4.46
C SER A 25 10.19 -2.57 -5.62
N GLY A 26 9.75 -2.29 -6.85
CA GLY A 26 10.59 -2.41 -8.05
C GLY A 26 10.75 -3.85 -8.57
N ILE A 27 9.93 -4.79 -8.10
CA ILE A 27 9.93 -6.17 -8.58
C ILE A 27 9.13 -6.23 -9.88
N PRO A 28 9.73 -6.64 -11.01
CA PRO A 28 8.99 -6.84 -12.26
C PRO A 28 7.95 -7.95 -12.08
N LEU A 29 6.68 -7.65 -12.38
CA LEU A 29 5.62 -8.64 -12.28
C LEU A 29 5.60 -9.54 -13.52
N ASP A 30 5.61 -10.87 -13.29
CA ASP A 30 5.41 -11.90 -14.30
C ASP A 30 3.99 -12.49 -14.13
N PRO A 31 3.13 -12.45 -15.17
CA PRO A 31 1.77 -13.01 -15.08
C PRO A 31 1.72 -14.51 -14.82
N ASN A 32 2.84 -15.23 -15.04
CA ASN A 32 2.93 -16.66 -14.74
C ASN A 32 3.39 -16.94 -13.31
N SER A 33 3.85 -15.94 -12.57
CA SER A 33 4.31 -16.07 -11.19
C SER A 33 3.18 -15.89 -10.18
N LEU A 34 3.33 -16.54 -9.02
CA LEU A 34 2.54 -16.31 -7.82
C LEU A 34 3.37 -15.49 -6.85
N TYR A 35 2.79 -14.46 -6.26
CA TYR A 35 3.43 -13.60 -5.27
C TYR A 35 2.80 -13.87 -3.90
N ILE A 36 3.61 -14.17 -2.90
CA ILE A 36 3.16 -14.53 -1.54
C ILE A 36 3.78 -13.55 -0.55
N ARG A 37 2.96 -12.86 0.20
CA ARG A 37 3.43 -12.08 1.36
C ARG A 37 4.13 -12.97 2.36
N THR A 38 5.18 -12.45 2.91
CA THR A 38 6.07 -13.23 3.75
C THR A 38 6.65 -12.35 4.84
N ASN A 39 6.56 -12.80 6.08
CA ASN A 39 7.15 -12.10 7.20
C ASN A 39 8.33 -12.88 7.78
N LEU A 40 9.39 -12.18 8.14
CA LEU A 40 10.35 -12.67 9.12
C LEU A 40 9.69 -12.65 10.49
N ALA A 41 9.67 -13.77 11.19
CA ALA A 41 8.86 -13.98 12.38
C ALA A 41 9.66 -14.64 13.51
N THR A 42 9.04 -14.72 14.71
CA THR A 42 9.57 -15.44 15.85
C THR A 42 8.63 -16.57 16.21
N LEU A 43 9.15 -17.78 16.24
CA LEU A 43 8.51 -18.95 16.83
C LEU A 43 9.16 -19.29 18.18
N THR A 44 8.35 -19.70 19.16
CA THR A 44 8.82 -20.17 20.46
C THR A 44 8.60 -21.67 20.56
N GLY A 45 9.66 -22.44 20.73
CA GLY A 45 9.68 -23.91 20.79
C GLY A 45 10.94 -24.49 20.19
N ASP A 46 11.22 -25.78 20.48
CA ASP A 46 12.45 -26.46 20.06
C ASP A 46 12.36 -27.06 18.65
N SER A 47 11.15 -27.32 18.17
CA SER A 47 10.88 -27.84 16.83
C SER A 47 9.73 -27.10 16.17
N TYR A 48 9.76 -26.98 14.86
CA TYR A 48 8.68 -26.34 14.08
C TYR A 48 7.30 -26.95 14.39
N ASP A 49 7.23 -28.27 14.58
CA ASP A 49 5.97 -28.99 14.81
C ASP A 49 5.29 -28.65 16.14
N THR A 50 6.06 -28.19 17.11
CA THR A 50 5.56 -27.84 18.45
C THR A 50 5.64 -26.34 18.71
N ALA A 51 6.36 -25.60 17.87
CA ALA A 51 6.59 -24.19 18.08
C ALA A 51 5.32 -23.35 17.85
N VAL A 52 5.20 -22.28 18.63
CA VAL A 52 4.09 -21.33 18.63
C VAL A 52 4.55 -20.02 18.02
N LEU A 53 3.76 -19.42 17.14
CA LEU A 53 4.04 -18.08 16.60
C LEU A 53 3.87 -17.06 17.73
N SER A 54 4.99 -16.49 18.17
CA SER A 54 5.02 -15.52 19.27
C SER A 54 5.10 -14.07 18.81
N ASP A 55 5.68 -13.82 17.61
CA ASP A 55 5.79 -12.49 17.05
C ASP A 55 5.87 -12.57 15.51
N TYR A 56 4.95 -11.92 14.82
CA TYR A 56 4.86 -11.95 13.36
C TYR A 56 5.82 -10.98 12.66
N SER A 57 6.52 -10.13 13.41
CA SER A 57 7.43 -9.08 12.91
C SER A 57 8.88 -9.28 13.36
N ALA A 58 9.17 -10.32 14.13
CA ALA A 58 10.46 -10.55 14.79
C ALA A 58 10.96 -9.32 15.61
N GLY A 59 10.02 -8.60 16.26
CA GLY A 59 10.28 -7.37 17.00
C GLY A 59 10.43 -6.15 16.10
N GLU A 60 9.65 -6.07 15.04
CA GLU A 60 9.73 -5.01 14.01
C GLU A 60 11.15 -4.89 13.46
N LEU A 61 11.71 -6.05 13.05
CA LEU A 61 13.10 -6.16 12.64
C LEU A 61 13.45 -5.14 11.54
N PRO A 62 14.39 -4.22 11.77
CA PRO A 62 14.73 -3.19 10.79
C PRO A 62 15.48 -3.77 9.58
N THR A 63 15.43 -3.08 8.45
CA THR A 63 15.94 -3.54 7.14
C THR A 63 17.40 -3.98 7.19
N ASP A 64 18.27 -3.23 7.86
CA ASP A 64 19.72 -3.54 7.98
C ASP A 64 19.98 -4.83 8.75
N LYS A 65 19.11 -5.18 9.69
CA LYS A 65 19.17 -6.44 10.46
C LYS A 65 18.50 -7.61 9.76
N ALA A 66 17.47 -7.32 8.97
CA ALA A 66 16.76 -8.31 8.17
C ALA A 66 17.57 -8.80 6.96
N ALA A 67 18.27 -7.89 6.29
CA ALA A 67 19.01 -8.19 5.06
C ALA A 67 19.96 -9.41 5.18
N PRO A 68 20.83 -9.56 6.18
CA PRO A 68 21.69 -10.73 6.29
C PRO A 68 20.92 -12.03 6.54
N ILE A 69 19.75 -11.97 7.20
CA ILE A 69 18.88 -13.13 7.42
C ILE A 69 18.26 -13.56 6.10
N VAL A 70 17.80 -12.60 5.30
CA VAL A 70 17.22 -12.88 3.98
C VAL A 70 18.28 -13.49 3.05
N GLU A 71 19.51 -13.00 3.04
CA GLU A 71 20.58 -13.61 2.25
C GLU A 71 20.88 -15.06 2.69
N LEU A 72 20.89 -15.33 4.00
CA LEU A 72 21.04 -16.69 4.51
C LEU A 72 19.89 -17.60 4.06
N LEU A 73 18.64 -17.08 4.08
CA LEU A 73 17.48 -17.83 3.59
C LEU A 73 17.55 -18.08 2.08
N ARG A 74 17.98 -17.10 1.28
CA ARG A 74 18.20 -17.27 -0.16
C ARG A 74 19.19 -18.36 -0.44
N GLU A 75 20.32 -18.38 0.27
CA GLU A 75 21.36 -19.37 0.08
C GLU A 75 20.95 -20.78 0.51
N LYS A 76 20.29 -20.93 1.66
CA LYS A 76 20.04 -22.22 2.30
C LYS A 76 18.65 -22.82 2.06
N VAL A 77 17.66 -21.97 1.79
CA VAL A 77 16.25 -22.39 1.68
C VAL A 77 15.68 -22.14 0.28
N PHE A 78 15.86 -20.93 -0.25
CA PHE A 78 15.30 -20.50 -1.53
C PHE A 78 16.34 -20.53 -2.65
N ASN A 79 17.13 -21.60 -2.71
CA ASN A 79 18.25 -21.74 -3.65
C ASN A 79 17.87 -22.42 -4.98
N SER A 80 16.60 -22.61 -5.27
CA SER A 80 16.12 -23.09 -6.57
C SER A 80 15.74 -21.92 -7.48
N SER A 81 15.69 -22.17 -8.78
CA SER A 81 15.25 -21.17 -9.76
C SER A 81 13.74 -20.88 -9.72
N GLU A 82 12.99 -21.70 -9.00
CA GLU A 82 11.53 -21.58 -8.85
C GLU A 82 11.15 -20.52 -7.82
N TYR A 83 11.95 -20.35 -6.76
CA TYR A 83 11.64 -19.46 -5.64
C TYR A 83 12.58 -18.27 -5.62
N VAL A 84 12.03 -17.06 -5.65
CA VAL A 84 12.81 -15.83 -5.49
C VAL A 84 12.26 -15.08 -4.28
N LEU A 85 13.07 -15.02 -3.21
CA LEU A 85 12.71 -14.24 -2.01
C LEU A 85 13.15 -12.80 -2.20
N HIS A 86 12.20 -11.89 -2.36
CA HIS A 86 12.44 -10.45 -2.42
C HIS A 86 12.36 -9.85 -1.01
N HIS A 87 13.17 -8.81 -0.75
CA HIS A 87 13.19 -8.11 0.53
C HIS A 87 12.97 -6.61 0.31
N PRO A 88 11.73 -6.13 0.31
CA PRO A 88 11.41 -4.72 0.19
C PRO A 88 11.96 -3.88 1.35
N GLU A 89 11.58 -4.23 2.58
CA GLU A 89 11.96 -3.47 3.77
C GLU A 89 11.65 -4.24 5.06
N SER A 90 12.37 -3.90 6.14
CA SER A 90 12.09 -4.38 7.50
C SER A 90 11.96 -5.90 7.56
N PHE A 91 10.98 -6.42 8.29
CA PHE A 91 10.65 -7.84 8.40
C PHE A 91 9.80 -8.37 7.24
N ARG A 92 9.38 -7.50 6.32
CA ARG A 92 8.51 -7.86 5.20
C ARG A 92 9.32 -8.38 4.03
N CYS A 93 8.88 -9.50 3.51
CA CYS A 93 9.41 -10.11 2.30
C CYS A 93 8.28 -10.47 1.35
N ILE A 94 8.62 -10.76 0.10
CA ILE A 94 7.71 -11.30 -0.90
C ILE A 94 8.38 -12.51 -1.52
N LEU A 95 7.70 -13.66 -1.48
CA LEU A 95 8.13 -14.85 -2.20
C LEU A 95 7.47 -14.85 -3.58
N GLU A 96 8.28 -14.74 -4.62
CA GLU A 96 7.84 -15.01 -5.99
C GLU A 96 8.04 -16.50 -6.30
N VAL A 97 6.99 -17.16 -6.73
CA VAL A 97 7.00 -18.55 -7.20
C VAL A 97 6.87 -18.53 -8.72
N LYS A 98 7.96 -18.74 -9.42
CA LYS A 98 7.98 -18.71 -10.89
C LYS A 98 7.19 -19.86 -11.50
N GLY A 99 6.30 -19.55 -12.43
CA GLY A 99 5.36 -20.52 -12.99
C GLY A 99 4.30 -21.01 -11.99
N GLY A 100 4.18 -20.33 -10.84
CA GLY A 100 3.30 -20.69 -9.74
C GLY A 100 1.86 -20.21 -9.88
N ALA A 101 1.48 -19.47 -10.93
CA ALA A 101 0.13 -18.89 -11.08
C ALA A 101 -1.00 -19.92 -10.93
N LYS A 102 -0.77 -21.17 -11.36
CA LYS A 102 -1.74 -22.29 -11.21
C LYS A 102 -2.03 -22.69 -9.76
N LEU A 103 -1.20 -22.27 -8.81
CA LEU A 103 -1.37 -22.56 -7.38
C LEU A 103 -2.39 -21.61 -6.73
N TYR A 104 -2.68 -20.47 -7.37
CA TYR A 104 -3.64 -19.49 -6.85
C TYR A 104 -5.09 -20.04 -6.92
N PRO A 105 -5.98 -19.73 -5.96
CA PRO A 105 -5.65 -19.18 -4.63
C PRO A 105 -5.14 -20.25 -3.67
N MET A 106 -4.33 -19.84 -2.71
CA MET A 106 -3.81 -20.69 -1.64
C MET A 106 -4.57 -20.44 -0.32
N GLN A 107 -4.50 -21.39 0.61
CA GLN A 107 -5.06 -21.25 1.95
C GLN A 107 -3.93 -20.97 2.95
N LEU A 108 -3.51 -19.71 3.02
CA LEU A 108 -2.46 -19.23 3.91
C LEU A 108 -3.06 -18.39 5.04
N ALA A 109 -2.70 -18.72 6.29
CA ALA A 109 -3.21 -18.01 7.46
C ALA A 109 -2.41 -16.73 7.72
N PRO A 110 -3.06 -15.54 7.85
CA PRO A 110 -2.38 -14.31 8.23
C PRO A 110 -1.66 -14.44 9.57
N ALA A 111 -0.41 -14.00 9.64
CA ALA A 111 0.43 -14.18 10.81
C ALA A 111 -0.16 -13.52 12.07
N HIS A 112 -0.80 -12.36 11.93
CA HIS A 112 -1.42 -11.62 13.03
C HIS A 112 -2.64 -12.32 13.63
N ASP A 113 -3.32 -13.20 12.87
CA ASP A 113 -4.51 -13.93 13.34
C ASP A 113 -4.15 -15.18 14.16
N ILE A 114 -2.89 -15.61 14.10
CA ILE A 114 -2.44 -16.87 14.69
C ILE A 114 -1.37 -16.71 15.78
N ILE A 115 -1.18 -15.50 16.28
CA ILE A 115 -0.29 -15.26 17.42
C ILE A 115 -0.74 -16.10 18.61
N GLY A 116 0.21 -16.78 19.27
CA GLY A 116 -0.06 -17.68 20.38
C GLY A 116 -0.54 -19.08 19.96
N ARG A 117 -0.63 -19.36 18.66
CA ARG A 117 -1.06 -20.67 18.13
C ARG A 117 0.12 -21.44 17.54
N ARG A 118 0.00 -22.76 17.52
CA ARG A 118 1.04 -23.65 17.01
C ARG A 118 1.16 -23.53 15.49
N ALA A 119 2.36 -23.28 15.00
CA ALA A 119 2.64 -23.06 13.57
C ALA A 119 2.18 -24.24 12.69
N ALA A 120 2.42 -25.47 13.12
CA ALA A 120 2.06 -26.68 12.37
C ALA A 120 0.55 -26.89 12.18
N ASP A 121 -0.31 -26.24 12.97
CA ASP A 121 -1.77 -26.35 12.84
C ASP A 121 -2.31 -25.59 11.62
N PHE A 122 -1.48 -24.73 10.99
CA PHE A 122 -1.83 -23.91 9.84
C PHE A 122 -1.10 -24.36 8.58
N SER A 123 -0.95 -25.66 8.41
CA SER A 123 -0.20 -26.25 7.29
C SER A 123 -0.94 -26.23 5.94
N GLY A 124 -2.17 -25.73 5.90
CA GLY A 124 -2.97 -25.77 4.67
C GLY A 124 -3.25 -27.20 4.20
N GLY A 125 -3.55 -27.31 2.92
CA GLY A 125 -3.80 -28.57 2.24
C GLY A 125 -2.58 -29.15 1.51
N GLU A 126 -2.85 -29.98 0.53
CA GLU A 126 -1.79 -30.61 -0.28
C GLU A 126 -1.02 -29.58 -1.13
N LYS A 127 -1.71 -28.52 -1.57
CA LYS A 127 -1.15 -27.43 -2.37
C LYS A 127 -0.14 -26.60 -1.56
N GLU A 128 -0.39 -26.38 -0.28
CA GLU A 128 0.44 -25.58 0.61
C GLU A 128 1.61 -26.37 1.22
N ARG A 129 1.58 -27.71 1.16
CA ARG A 129 2.62 -28.56 1.74
C ARG A 129 4.06 -28.20 1.36
N PRO A 130 4.40 -27.86 0.10
CA PRO A 130 5.76 -27.44 -0.25
C PRO A 130 6.22 -26.18 0.49
N PHE A 131 5.30 -25.25 0.73
CA PHE A 131 5.59 -24.00 1.45
C PHE A 131 5.79 -24.23 2.92
N MET A 132 5.06 -25.16 3.53
CA MET A 132 5.27 -25.61 4.89
C MET A 132 6.66 -26.23 5.07
N GLU A 133 7.12 -26.99 4.10
CA GLU A 133 8.46 -27.58 4.16
C GLU A 133 9.54 -26.49 4.04
N LEU A 134 9.30 -25.44 3.25
CA LEU A 134 10.19 -24.26 3.21
C LEU A 134 10.22 -23.54 4.58
N GLN A 135 9.09 -23.39 5.26
CA GLN A 135 9.05 -22.80 6.61
C GLN A 135 9.81 -23.66 7.63
N ARG A 136 9.67 -24.99 7.58
CA ARG A 136 10.44 -25.91 8.45
C ARG A 136 11.94 -25.77 8.21
N ARG A 137 12.36 -25.77 6.94
CA ARG A 137 13.77 -25.59 6.58
C ARG A 137 14.29 -24.23 7.05
N ALA A 138 13.50 -23.18 6.89
CA ALA A 138 13.86 -21.85 7.36
C ALA A 138 14.03 -21.82 8.88
N PHE A 139 13.12 -22.44 9.64
CA PHE A 139 13.24 -22.55 11.08
C PHE A 139 14.51 -23.29 11.51
N GLU A 140 14.84 -24.43 10.87
CA GLU A 140 16.06 -25.18 11.17
C GLU A 140 17.33 -24.39 10.89
N VAL A 141 17.32 -23.56 9.82
CA VAL A 141 18.45 -22.68 9.48
C VAL A 141 18.60 -21.53 10.47
N LEU A 142 17.47 -20.94 10.88
CA LEU A 142 17.47 -19.69 11.66
C LEU A 142 17.52 -19.89 13.18
N LYS A 143 17.03 -21.00 13.72
CA LYS A 143 16.89 -21.23 15.18
C LYS A 143 18.21 -21.08 15.96
N ASN A 144 19.36 -21.24 15.31
CA ASN A 144 20.67 -21.17 15.96
C ASN A 144 21.44 -19.86 15.63
N THR A 145 20.82 -18.90 14.97
CA THR A 145 21.48 -17.63 14.60
C THR A 145 21.64 -16.64 15.75
N GLY A 146 20.99 -16.91 16.90
CA GLY A 146 21.02 -16.02 18.07
C GLY A 146 20.18 -14.73 17.91
N THR A 147 19.44 -14.60 16.83
CA THR A 147 18.54 -13.47 16.59
C THR A 147 17.12 -13.80 17.07
N LYS A 148 16.28 -12.79 17.31
CA LYS A 148 14.85 -12.99 17.58
C LYS A 148 14.13 -13.59 16.36
N CYS A 149 14.58 -13.28 15.16
CA CYS A 149 14.06 -13.86 13.93
C CYS A 149 14.56 -15.29 13.76
N ASN A 150 13.68 -16.26 13.91
CA ASN A 150 13.99 -17.67 13.72
C ASN A 150 13.03 -18.40 12.79
N ALA A 151 12.16 -17.68 12.10
CA ALA A 151 11.19 -18.23 11.18
C ALA A 151 10.87 -17.27 10.03
N ILE A 152 10.30 -17.85 8.98
CA ILE A 152 9.63 -17.14 7.91
C ILE A 152 8.17 -17.60 7.86
N TRP A 153 7.21 -16.68 7.65
CA TRP A 153 5.80 -17.00 7.62
C TRP A 153 5.17 -16.53 6.32
N PHE A 154 4.52 -17.44 5.60
CA PHE A 154 3.81 -17.15 4.36
C PHE A 154 2.34 -16.85 4.65
N TRP A 155 1.83 -15.77 4.04
CA TRP A 155 0.43 -15.37 4.17
C TRP A 155 0.04 -14.45 3.01
N GLY A 156 -1.25 -14.46 2.62
CA GLY A 156 -1.69 -13.69 1.47
C GLY A 156 -0.98 -14.12 0.18
N ASP A 157 -1.74 -14.29 -0.87
CA ASP A 157 -1.20 -14.62 -2.18
C ASP A 157 -1.94 -13.88 -3.28
N SER A 158 -1.24 -13.53 -4.35
CA SER A 158 -1.79 -12.82 -5.48
C SER A 158 -1.11 -13.19 -6.79
N LEU A 159 -1.84 -12.99 -7.88
CA LEU A 159 -1.30 -12.99 -9.23
C LEU A 159 -0.90 -11.56 -9.64
N ALA A 160 -0.03 -11.45 -10.64
CA ALA A 160 0.22 -10.17 -11.28
C ALA A 160 -1.10 -9.63 -11.87
N PRO A 161 -1.58 -8.45 -11.43
CA PRO A 161 -2.82 -7.92 -11.94
C PRO A 161 -2.67 -7.41 -13.38
N GLU A 162 -3.66 -7.66 -14.20
CA GLU A 162 -3.79 -6.99 -15.50
C GLU A 162 -4.43 -5.62 -15.28
N PHE A 163 -3.60 -4.58 -15.20
CA PHE A 163 -4.09 -3.21 -15.16
C PHE A 163 -4.18 -2.63 -16.57
N PRO A 164 -5.29 -1.94 -16.90
CA PRO A 164 -5.32 -1.09 -18.08
C PRO A 164 -4.21 -0.06 -17.96
N LYS A 165 -3.39 0.06 -18.98
CA LYS A 165 -2.37 1.13 -19.02
C LYS A 165 -3.08 2.48 -19.08
N ALA A 166 -2.63 3.39 -18.27
CA ALA A 166 -3.13 4.75 -18.27
C ALA A 166 -2.80 5.43 -19.60
N GLU A 167 -3.66 6.34 -20.02
CA GLU A 167 -3.37 7.23 -21.14
C GLU A 167 -2.10 8.07 -20.85
N ALA A 168 -1.39 8.45 -21.90
CA ALA A 168 -0.24 9.33 -21.78
C ALA A 168 -0.62 10.69 -21.14
N GLY A 169 0.36 11.42 -20.64
CA GLY A 169 0.12 12.74 -20.02
C GLY A 169 -0.30 12.68 -18.55
N ARG A 170 -0.21 11.52 -17.89
CA ARG A 170 -0.50 11.36 -16.44
C ARG A 170 0.80 11.20 -15.66
N CYS A 171 0.87 11.78 -14.47
CA CYS A 171 1.97 11.58 -13.53
C CYS A 171 1.44 11.45 -12.09
N ALA A 172 2.29 10.98 -11.20
CA ALA A 172 1.95 10.83 -9.80
C ALA A 172 3.08 11.31 -8.87
N LEU A 173 2.71 11.74 -7.69
CA LEU A 173 3.59 12.12 -6.59
C LEU A 173 3.11 11.38 -5.34
N GLY A 174 3.96 10.51 -4.81
CA GLY A 174 3.63 9.69 -3.64
C GLY A 174 4.79 8.78 -3.28
N GLU A 175 4.92 8.43 -2.01
CA GLU A 175 6.04 7.67 -1.45
C GLU A 175 5.68 6.26 -1.04
N THR A 176 4.38 5.98 -0.79
CA THR A 176 3.97 4.66 -0.29
C THR A 176 4.24 3.56 -1.31
N ILE A 177 4.58 2.38 -0.82
CA ILE A 177 4.82 1.20 -1.67
C ILE A 177 3.59 0.91 -2.52
N LEU A 178 2.39 1.00 -1.94
CA LEU A 178 1.13 0.78 -2.65
C LEU A 178 0.93 1.79 -3.80
N MET A 179 1.16 3.09 -3.55
CA MET A 179 1.04 4.12 -4.59
C MET A 179 2.03 3.89 -5.72
N ARG A 180 3.28 3.54 -5.40
CA ARG A 180 4.30 3.16 -6.40
C ARG A 180 3.89 1.93 -7.19
N GLY A 181 3.29 0.94 -6.52
CA GLY A 181 2.78 -0.27 -7.17
C GLY A 181 1.65 -0.01 -8.15
N ILE A 182 0.65 0.76 -7.73
CA ILE A 182 -0.48 1.16 -8.58
C ILE A 182 0.03 1.92 -9.81
N THR A 183 0.91 2.89 -9.62
CA THR A 183 1.45 3.69 -10.72
C THR A 183 2.31 2.89 -11.67
N ALA A 184 3.14 1.97 -11.16
CA ALA A 184 3.92 1.04 -11.97
C ALA A 184 3.03 0.11 -12.80
N ALA A 185 2.01 -0.50 -12.18
CA ALA A 185 1.06 -1.37 -12.85
C ALA A 185 0.26 -0.62 -13.95
N ALA A 186 -0.16 0.62 -13.68
CA ALA A 186 -0.87 1.48 -14.61
C ALA A 186 0.04 2.17 -15.64
N SER A 187 1.37 2.00 -15.57
CA SER A 187 2.36 2.70 -16.40
C SER A 187 2.29 4.23 -16.28
N ILE A 188 2.03 4.74 -15.07
CA ILE A 188 2.02 6.16 -14.73
C ILE A 188 3.40 6.52 -14.16
N PRO A 189 4.14 7.49 -14.74
CA PRO A 189 5.37 8.00 -14.15
C PRO A 189 5.13 8.53 -12.74
N ILE A 190 5.96 8.11 -11.78
CA ILE A 190 5.92 8.64 -10.41
C ILE A 190 7.18 9.51 -10.18
N PHE A 191 6.97 10.73 -9.68
CA PHE A 191 8.07 11.60 -9.30
C PHE A 191 8.41 11.35 -7.84
N PRO A 192 9.65 10.93 -7.54
CA PRO A 192 10.05 10.64 -6.17
C PRO A 192 9.98 11.90 -5.33
N THR A 193 9.44 11.77 -4.13
CA THR A 193 9.46 12.77 -3.08
C THR A 193 10.04 12.11 -1.83
N GLU A 194 10.94 12.81 -1.11
CA GLU A 194 11.61 12.26 0.06
C GLU A 194 11.20 13.02 1.31
N GLU A 195 10.60 12.31 2.26
CA GLU A 195 10.24 12.87 3.56
C GLU A 195 11.40 12.82 4.56
N ALA A 196 12.27 11.82 4.43
CA ALA A 196 13.34 11.54 5.37
C ALA A 196 14.24 12.75 5.60
N GLY A 197 14.37 13.17 6.88
CA GLY A 197 15.24 14.28 7.30
C GLY A 197 14.71 15.68 7.00
N ARG A 198 13.47 15.83 6.53
CA ARG A 198 12.83 17.11 6.22
C ARG A 198 11.67 17.42 7.17
N SER A 199 11.33 18.71 7.29
CA SER A 199 10.07 19.09 7.93
C SER A 199 8.89 18.73 7.02
N PHE A 200 7.76 18.40 7.61
CA PHE A 200 6.54 18.09 6.88
C PHE A 200 6.13 19.20 5.89
N GLY A 201 6.28 20.48 6.30
CA GLY A 201 6.02 21.61 5.41
C GLY A 201 6.94 21.66 4.19
N ALA A 202 8.25 21.38 4.35
CA ALA A 202 9.19 21.32 3.24
C ALA A 202 8.87 20.18 2.28
N PHE A 203 8.46 19.03 2.80
CA PHE A 203 8.03 17.87 2.03
C PHE A 203 6.76 18.16 1.20
N LEU A 204 5.74 18.79 1.78
CA LEU A 204 4.53 19.21 1.05
C LEU A 204 4.84 20.29 -0.01
N THR A 205 5.75 21.20 0.28
CA THR A 205 6.19 22.22 -0.67
C THR A 205 6.85 21.58 -1.90
N GLU A 206 7.73 20.63 -1.72
CA GLU A 206 8.35 19.89 -2.81
C GLU A 206 7.31 19.13 -3.67
N LYS A 207 6.31 18.50 -3.04
CA LYS A 207 5.21 17.86 -3.78
C LYS A 207 4.46 18.86 -4.64
N ALA A 208 4.13 20.02 -4.09
CA ALA A 208 3.46 21.08 -4.85
C ALA A 208 4.33 21.58 -6.01
N ASP A 209 5.62 21.86 -5.75
CA ASP A 209 6.57 22.31 -6.78
C ASP A 209 6.64 21.33 -7.97
N LYS A 210 6.77 20.04 -7.66
CA LYS A 210 6.85 19.00 -8.69
C LYS A 210 5.54 18.83 -9.45
N ALA A 211 4.38 18.90 -8.77
CA ALA A 211 3.08 18.82 -9.41
C ALA A 211 2.82 20.00 -10.35
N ILE A 212 3.10 21.22 -9.89
CA ILE A 212 2.96 22.45 -10.68
C ILE A 212 3.90 22.40 -11.89
N ALA A 213 5.17 22.05 -11.69
CA ALA A 213 6.14 21.93 -12.78
C ALA A 213 5.72 20.87 -13.81
N ALA A 214 5.16 19.75 -13.37
CA ALA A 214 4.66 18.70 -14.28
C ALA A 214 3.48 19.21 -15.12
N LEU A 215 2.47 19.82 -14.48
CA LEU A 215 1.28 20.32 -15.15
C LEU A 215 1.64 21.45 -16.12
N ASN A 216 2.41 22.45 -15.70
CA ASN A 216 2.86 23.55 -16.57
C ASN A 216 3.85 23.07 -17.65
N GLY A 217 4.50 21.92 -17.44
CA GLY A 217 5.37 21.25 -18.40
C GLY A 217 4.66 20.34 -19.40
N GLY A 218 3.32 20.30 -19.39
CA GLY A 218 2.51 19.60 -20.38
C GLY A 218 1.93 18.24 -19.95
N TYR A 219 2.06 17.86 -18.67
CA TYR A 219 1.24 16.76 -18.15
C TYR A 219 -0.22 17.20 -18.02
N GLU A 220 -1.12 16.34 -18.45
CA GLU A 220 -2.57 16.63 -18.44
C GLU A 220 -3.21 16.34 -17.06
N ARG A 221 -2.57 15.46 -16.26
CA ARG A 221 -3.09 15.05 -14.95
C ARG A 221 -1.96 14.70 -13.98
N ALA A 222 -2.05 15.23 -12.77
CA ALA A 222 -1.17 14.90 -11.67
C ALA A 222 -1.96 14.31 -10.49
N TYR A 223 -1.53 13.16 -9.97
CA TYR A 223 -2.06 12.55 -8.76
C TYR A 223 -1.10 12.88 -7.61
N VAL A 224 -1.57 13.62 -6.61
CA VAL A 224 -0.76 14.01 -5.45
C VAL A 224 -1.29 13.28 -4.22
N HIS A 225 -0.52 12.31 -3.73
CA HIS A 225 -0.87 11.52 -2.55
C HIS A 225 -0.21 12.10 -1.30
N ILE A 226 -0.97 12.26 -0.21
CA ILE A 226 -0.51 12.76 1.09
C ILE A 226 -0.94 11.78 2.16
N GLN A 227 -0.01 10.95 2.63
CA GLN A 227 -0.25 9.86 3.59
C GLN A 227 -0.46 10.36 5.03
N ALA A 228 0.17 11.45 5.42
CA ALA A 228 0.29 11.87 6.83
C ALA A 228 -1.03 11.97 7.60
N THR A 229 -2.15 12.25 6.93
CA THR A 229 -3.47 12.33 7.58
C THR A 229 -3.99 10.97 8.06
N ASP A 230 -3.62 9.91 7.35
CA ASP A 230 -3.92 8.53 7.69
C ASP A 230 -3.03 8.07 8.85
N ASP A 231 -1.71 8.22 8.73
CA ASP A 231 -0.74 7.84 9.77
C ASP A 231 -1.07 8.49 11.12
N LEU A 232 -1.34 9.81 11.12
CA LEU A 232 -1.70 10.55 12.34
C LEU A 232 -3.04 10.10 12.94
N SER A 233 -3.93 9.54 12.13
CA SER A 233 -5.18 8.95 12.62
C SER A 233 -4.93 7.60 13.27
N HIS A 234 -4.11 6.74 12.68
CA HIS A 234 -3.67 5.47 13.28
C HIS A 234 -2.95 5.69 14.61
N ASP A 235 -2.15 6.75 14.69
CA ASP A 235 -1.48 7.20 15.93
C ASP A 235 -2.43 7.85 16.95
N ARG A 236 -3.73 7.94 16.65
CA ARG A 236 -4.75 8.60 17.48
C ARG A 236 -4.37 10.04 17.85
N ASN A 237 -3.82 10.76 16.89
CA ASN A 237 -3.38 12.14 17.01
C ASN A 237 -4.27 13.12 16.22
N PRO A 238 -5.47 13.46 16.71
CA PRO A 238 -6.40 14.32 15.98
C PRO A 238 -5.90 15.76 15.80
N LEU A 239 -5.07 16.27 16.71
CA LEU A 239 -4.47 17.58 16.57
C LEU A 239 -3.41 17.61 15.46
N GLY A 240 -2.58 16.57 15.39
CA GLY A 240 -1.61 16.40 14.32
C GLY A 240 -2.30 16.23 12.97
N LYS A 241 -3.35 15.42 12.89
CA LYS A 241 -4.17 15.24 11.68
C LYS A 241 -4.74 16.57 11.18
N ARG A 242 -5.33 17.36 12.08
CA ARG A 242 -5.85 18.69 11.73
C ARG A 242 -4.75 19.59 11.17
N ALA A 243 -3.59 19.66 11.84
CA ALA A 243 -2.46 20.44 11.38
C ALA A 243 -1.94 19.97 10.00
N ALA A 244 -1.95 18.67 9.73
CA ALA A 244 -1.57 18.11 8.44
C ALA A 244 -2.55 18.51 7.33
N ILE A 245 -3.86 18.51 7.61
CA ILE A 245 -4.89 18.97 6.66
C ILE A 245 -4.72 20.48 6.37
N GLU A 246 -4.53 21.29 7.40
CA GLU A 246 -4.29 22.75 7.25
C GLU A 246 -3.01 23.03 6.45
N ALA A 247 -1.95 22.24 6.66
CA ALA A 247 -0.71 22.35 5.90
C ALA A 247 -0.89 21.91 4.43
N ALA A 248 -1.62 20.81 4.18
CA ALA A 248 -1.95 20.36 2.82
C ALA A 248 -2.76 21.41 2.05
N ASP A 249 -3.75 22.03 2.69
CA ASP A 249 -4.51 23.13 2.09
C ASP A 249 -3.59 24.32 1.74
N ALA A 250 -2.78 24.77 2.69
CA ALA A 250 -1.94 25.96 2.50
C ALA A 250 -0.78 25.76 1.53
N LEU A 251 -0.13 24.58 1.56
CA LEU A 251 1.13 24.33 0.86
C LEU A 251 0.97 23.57 -0.45
N VAL A 252 -0.16 22.86 -0.62
CA VAL A 252 -0.43 22.11 -1.84
C VAL A 252 -1.64 22.67 -2.58
N VAL A 253 -2.84 22.58 -1.99
CA VAL A 253 -4.09 22.98 -2.68
C VAL A 253 -4.05 24.43 -3.13
N ARG A 254 -3.75 25.36 -2.21
CA ARG A 254 -3.69 26.80 -2.53
C ARG A 254 -2.64 27.11 -3.59
N ARG A 255 -1.51 26.44 -3.57
CA ARG A 255 -0.45 26.65 -4.55
C ARG A 255 -0.86 26.13 -5.92
N LEU A 256 -1.44 24.93 -6.01
CA LEU A 256 -2.00 24.41 -7.26
C LEU A 256 -3.03 25.39 -7.84
N MET A 257 -3.93 25.91 -7.02
CA MET A 257 -4.94 26.88 -7.43
C MET A 257 -4.38 28.20 -7.98
N ASN A 258 -3.20 28.62 -7.51
CA ASN A 258 -2.62 29.92 -7.87
C ASN A 258 -1.50 29.83 -8.93
N GLU A 259 -0.83 28.69 -9.07
CA GLU A 259 0.42 28.56 -9.82
C GLU A 259 0.31 27.62 -11.02
N VAL A 260 -0.79 26.85 -11.15
CA VAL A 260 -1.05 26.07 -12.36
C VAL A 260 -1.57 27.00 -13.45
N GLU A 261 -0.94 26.94 -14.62
CA GLU A 261 -1.26 27.80 -15.75
C GLU A 261 -2.41 27.22 -16.60
N GLY A 262 -3.22 28.11 -17.19
CA GLY A 262 -4.34 27.75 -18.06
C GLY A 262 -5.57 27.29 -17.30
N ASP A 263 -6.49 26.65 -18.01
CA ASP A 263 -7.72 26.10 -17.42
C ASP A 263 -7.44 24.73 -16.80
N PHE A 264 -7.92 24.52 -15.58
CA PHE A 264 -7.71 23.27 -14.88
C PHE A 264 -8.91 22.87 -14.01
N ARG A 265 -8.92 21.61 -13.62
CA ARG A 265 -9.84 21.02 -12.64
C ARG A 265 -9.06 20.47 -11.48
N LEU A 266 -9.59 20.62 -10.30
CA LEU A 266 -9.01 20.10 -9.06
C LEU A 266 -10.05 19.21 -8.36
N LEU A 267 -9.63 18.00 -7.99
CA LEU A 267 -10.38 17.08 -7.17
C LEU A 267 -9.59 16.83 -5.88
N VAL A 268 -10.21 17.07 -4.73
CA VAL A 268 -9.64 16.79 -3.41
C VAL A 268 -10.58 15.81 -2.70
N LEU A 269 -10.04 14.65 -2.33
CA LEU A 269 -10.77 13.61 -1.58
C LEU A 269 -9.79 12.77 -0.76
N SER A 270 -10.33 11.98 0.17
CA SER A 270 -9.62 10.84 0.74
C SER A 270 -10.12 9.54 0.12
N ASP A 271 -9.35 8.47 0.24
CA ASP A 271 -9.69 7.11 -0.19
C ASP A 271 -10.67 6.46 0.79
N HIS A 272 -10.52 6.72 2.09
CA HIS A 272 -11.39 6.24 3.17
C HIS A 272 -11.35 7.18 4.39
N PHE A 273 -12.23 6.96 5.33
CA PHE A 273 -12.09 7.49 6.69
C PHE A 273 -11.07 6.68 7.47
N THR A 274 -10.26 7.39 8.28
CA THR A 274 -9.47 6.80 9.36
C THR A 274 -9.79 7.56 10.63
N TYR A 275 -10.49 6.91 11.56
CA TYR A 275 -11.00 7.55 12.77
C TYR A 275 -9.90 7.72 13.80
N SER A 276 -9.64 8.96 14.23
CA SER A 276 -8.58 9.27 15.19
C SER A 276 -8.87 8.79 16.62
N ASP A 277 -10.10 8.44 16.96
CA ASP A 277 -10.48 7.89 18.27
C ASP A 277 -10.18 6.39 18.36
N THR A 278 -10.42 5.65 17.28
CA THR A 278 -10.21 4.19 17.21
C THR A 278 -8.88 3.81 16.56
N GLY A 279 -8.34 4.66 15.69
CA GLY A 279 -7.19 4.35 14.84
C GLY A 279 -7.50 3.34 13.76
N SER A 280 -8.77 3.19 13.37
CA SER A 280 -9.22 2.21 12.37
C SER A 280 -9.88 2.86 11.15
N HIS A 281 -9.86 2.17 10.03
CA HIS A 281 -10.56 2.59 8.82
C HIS A 281 -12.08 2.49 8.98
N GLY A 282 -12.83 3.33 8.27
CA GLY A 282 -14.27 3.31 8.20
C GLY A 282 -14.79 3.27 6.77
N GLY A 283 -15.98 2.67 6.61
CA GLY A 283 -16.66 2.52 5.31
C GLY A 283 -17.62 3.64 4.95
N ASP A 284 -17.67 4.72 5.72
CA ASP A 284 -18.55 5.85 5.42
C ASP A 284 -18.10 6.62 4.16
N PRO A 285 -19.06 7.25 3.43
CA PRO A 285 -18.72 8.08 2.28
C PRO A 285 -17.82 9.26 2.66
N VAL A 286 -16.69 9.41 1.97
CA VAL A 286 -15.72 10.49 2.22
C VAL A 286 -16.13 11.80 1.54
N PRO A 287 -15.80 12.96 2.13
CA PRO A 287 -15.99 14.25 1.48
C PRO A 287 -15.18 14.34 0.18
N CYS A 288 -15.78 14.94 -0.83
CA CYS A 288 -15.17 15.20 -2.12
C CYS A 288 -15.37 16.64 -2.52
N LEU A 289 -14.30 17.35 -2.88
CA LEU A 289 -14.34 18.70 -3.44
C LEU A 289 -13.92 18.65 -4.89
N TYR A 290 -14.79 19.20 -5.76
CA TYR A 290 -14.49 19.41 -7.15
C TYR A 290 -14.46 20.93 -7.46
N PHE A 291 -13.45 21.36 -8.17
CA PHE A 291 -13.28 22.73 -8.64
C PHE A 291 -12.96 22.74 -10.14
N ASP A 292 -13.58 23.66 -10.89
CA ASP A 292 -13.29 23.93 -12.29
C ASP A 292 -12.96 25.41 -12.45
N SER A 293 -11.78 25.74 -12.94
CA SER A 293 -11.32 27.12 -13.08
C SER A 293 -12.15 27.92 -14.11
N THR A 294 -12.77 27.23 -15.07
CA THR A 294 -13.64 27.85 -16.08
C THR A 294 -15.04 28.17 -15.56
N CYS A 295 -15.45 27.51 -14.48
CA CYS A 295 -16.75 27.69 -13.86
C CYS A 295 -16.63 27.72 -12.33
N PRO A 296 -15.91 28.70 -11.75
CA PRO A 296 -15.73 28.77 -10.32
C PRO A 296 -17.07 28.96 -9.62
N GLY A 297 -17.34 28.12 -8.61
CA GLY A 297 -18.59 28.18 -7.84
C GLY A 297 -18.77 29.52 -7.12
N ASN A 298 -20.00 29.96 -6.98
CA ASN A 298 -20.37 31.27 -6.40
C ASN A 298 -20.48 31.28 -4.86
N ASN A 299 -19.86 30.32 -4.15
CA ASN A 299 -19.94 30.29 -2.70
C ASN A 299 -18.56 30.50 -2.02
N PRO A 300 -18.10 31.75 -1.87
CA PRO A 300 -16.80 32.07 -1.29
C PRO A 300 -16.71 31.71 0.21
N SER A 301 -17.83 31.40 0.86
CA SER A 301 -17.91 31.00 2.28
C SER A 301 -17.95 29.49 2.45
N ALA A 302 -18.03 28.70 1.37
CA ALA A 302 -18.04 27.27 1.46
C ALA A 302 -16.67 26.77 1.96
N ARG A 303 -16.72 25.85 2.91
CA ARG A 303 -15.56 25.17 3.46
C ARG A 303 -15.67 23.69 3.16
N PHE A 304 -14.53 23.06 2.86
CA PHE A 304 -14.47 21.62 2.68
C PHE A 304 -14.56 20.95 4.05
N THR A 305 -15.74 20.56 4.45
CA THR A 305 -16.05 19.91 5.74
C THR A 305 -17.10 18.83 5.54
N GLU A 306 -17.05 17.81 6.39
CA GLU A 306 -18.03 16.73 6.43
C GLU A 306 -19.46 17.29 6.70
N ALA A 307 -19.59 18.27 7.58
CA ALA A 307 -20.89 18.89 7.89
C ALA A 307 -21.51 19.52 6.63
N LEU A 308 -20.75 20.28 5.84
CA LEU A 308 -21.25 20.89 4.61
C LEU A 308 -21.59 19.83 3.56
N CYS A 309 -20.77 18.79 3.45
CA CYS A 309 -21.04 17.68 2.55
C CYS A 309 -22.34 16.96 2.94
N ASN A 310 -22.57 16.72 4.23
CA ASN A 310 -23.80 16.08 4.71
C ASN A 310 -25.08 16.92 4.48
N GLU A 311 -24.97 18.24 4.41
CA GLU A 311 -26.10 19.13 4.15
C GLU A 311 -26.47 19.27 2.66
N ARG A 312 -25.49 19.10 1.76
CA ARG A 312 -25.63 19.47 0.34
C ARG A 312 -25.08 18.43 -0.62
N TYR A 313 -24.97 17.18 -0.21
CA TYR A 313 -24.28 16.21 -1.00
C TYR A 313 -25.12 15.54 -2.08
N GLU A 314 -24.48 15.26 -3.20
CA GLU A 314 -24.83 14.18 -4.10
C GLU A 314 -23.86 13.04 -3.87
N LEU A 315 -24.38 11.87 -3.48
CA LEU A 315 -23.55 10.68 -3.32
C LEU A 315 -23.07 10.23 -4.70
N THR A 316 -21.76 10.14 -4.86
CA THR A 316 -21.14 9.62 -6.08
C THR A 316 -20.21 8.45 -5.77
N THR A 317 -19.83 7.71 -6.78
CA THR A 317 -18.85 6.61 -6.68
C THR A 317 -17.47 7.10 -7.09
N ALA A 318 -16.42 6.33 -6.79
CA ALA A 318 -15.08 6.60 -7.28
C ALA A 318 -15.05 6.76 -8.82
N LYS A 319 -15.82 5.96 -9.56
CA LYS A 319 -16.00 6.11 -11.01
C LYS A 319 -16.64 7.44 -11.36
N GLY A 320 -17.69 7.84 -10.64
CA GLY A 320 -18.37 9.13 -10.84
C GLY A 320 -17.45 10.32 -10.64
N THR A 321 -16.53 10.28 -9.66
CA THR A 321 -15.55 11.35 -9.45
C THR A 321 -14.56 11.46 -10.62
N VAL A 322 -14.13 10.34 -11.20
CA VAL A 322 -13.29 10.34 -12.40
C VAL A 322 -14.04 10.93 -13.60
N GLU A 323 -15.31 10.54 -13.79
CA GLU A 323 -16.16 11.07 -14.83
C GLU A 323 -16.37 12.60 -14.71
N MET A 324 -16.43 13.14 -13.49
CA MET A 324 -16.48 14.60 -13.26
C MET A 324 -15.22 15.29 -13.79
N MET A 325 -14.05 14.69 -13.61
CA MET A 325 -12.78 15.21 -14.09
C MET A 325 -12.65 15.14 -15.63
N GLU A 326 -13.37 14.25 -16.29
CA GLU A 326 -13.30 14.00 -17.75
C GLU A 326 -14.39 14.73 -18.56
N LYS A 327 -15.44 15.24 -17.91
CA LYS A 327 -16.48 16.02 -18.60
C LYS A 327 -15.86 17.25 -19.24
N LYS A 328 -16.04 17.37 -20.57
CA LYS A 328 -15.66 18.55 -21.37
C LYS A 328 -16.68 19.67 -21.21
#